data_64966147821f244b7cebd18edc4bda3a
#
_entry.id   64966147821f244b7cebd18edc4bda3a
#
_cell.length_a   1.000
_cell.length_b   1.000
_cell.length_c   1.000
_cell.angle_alpha   90.00
_cell.angle_beta   90.00
_cell.angle_gamma   90.00
#
_symmetry.space_group_name_H-M   'P 1'
#
loop_
_entity.id
_entity.type
_entity.pdbx_description
1 polymer ?
#
loop_
_entity_poly.entity_id
_entity_poly.type
_entity_poly.pdbx_seq_one_letter_code
_entity_poly.pdbx_strand_id
1 'polypeptide(L)'
;MTLRVYQPDFDWFQRNRLMIAVSLLCVIIGVAIVLGSAYWARDQAQKAVRDRSVSTLNLVIENLRGELSKFIYMPKVLSSLENLPHALAAAGNPDTIGGLGEELEQIANTSGAKAIHLVDRDGHAIATSGGDPMAESHAFADEPYFRDALQGRLGRHFSVGTQSRERSYFFAHPVRTGKDIVGVIVIQVEL
;
A
#
# COMPACT_ATOMS: atom_id res chain seq x y z
N MET A 1 79.51 -13.13 -67.21
CA MET A 1 78.76 -13.83 -66.15
C MET A 1 78.25 -12.79 -65.21
N THR A 2 77.03 -12.26 -65.50
CA THR A 2 76.41 -11.11 -64.78
C THR A 2 75.45 -11.66 -63.78
N LEU A 3 75.75 -11.51 -62.49
CA LEU A 3 74.84 -11.86 -61.35
C LEU A 3 73.73 -10.83 -61.28
N ARG A 4 72.50 -11.24 -61.53
CA ARG A 4 71.32 -10.48 -61.34
C ARG A 4 70.97 -10.47 -59.83
N VAL A 5 71.21 -9.34 -59.18
CA VAL A 5 70.82 -9.14 -57.81
C VAL A 5 69.28 -9.04 -57.79
N TYR A 6 68.61 -9.96 -57.13
CA TYR A 6 67.19 -9.96 -56.87
C TYR A 6 66.91 -8.87 -55.84
N GLN A 7 66.26 -7.80 -56.27
CA GLN A 7 65.68 -6.79 -55.34
C GLN A 7 64.28 -7.23 -54.98
N PRO A 8 63.94 -7.46 -53.69
CA PRO A 8 62.59 -7.76 -53.31
C PRO A 8 61.76 -6.46 -53.40
N ASP A 9 60.59 -6.56 -54.06
CA ASP A 9 59.64 -5.47 -54.25
C ASP A 9 59.11 -4.96 -52.88
N PHE A 10 59.73 -3.86 -52.49
CA PHE A 10 59.40 -3.20 -51.20
C PHE A 10 57.92 -2.61 -51.19
N ASP A 11 57.36 -2.35 -52.36
CA ASP A 11 56.02 -1.85 -52.57
C ASP A 11 54.91 -2.84 -52.22
N TRP A 12 55.15 -4.16 -52.35
CA TRP A 12 54.20 -5.20 -51.97
C TRP A 12 54.04 -5.25 -50.49
N PHE A 13 55.03 -5.02 -49.67
CA PHE A 13 55.00 -5.04 -48.22
C PHE A 13 54.27 -3.81 -47.64
N GLN A 14 54.43 -2.64 -48.27
CA GLN A 14 53.73 -1.42 -47.86
C GLN A 14 52.19 -1.51 -48.15
N ARG A 15 51.80 -2.00 -49.31
CA ARG A 15 50.39 -2.17 -49.71
C ARG A 15 49.70 -3.23 -48.88
N ASN A 16 50.39 -4.30 -48.51
CA ASN A 16 49.81 -5.32 -47.64
C ASN A 16 49.62 -4.83 -46.19
N ARG A 17 50.52 -3.99 -45.70
CA ARG A 17 50.37 -3.37 -44.36
C ARG A 17 49.15 -2.44 -44.30
N LEU A 18 48.88 -1.68 -45.34
CA LEU A 18 47.74 -0.81 -45.46
C LEU A 18 46.41 -1.62 -45.49
N MET A 19 46.37 -2.69 -46.27
CA MET A 19 45.18 -3.56 -46.30
C MET A 19 44.92 -4.28 -44.97
N ILE A 20 45.96 -4.75 -44.29
CA ILE A 20 45.85 -5.34 -42.95
C ILE A 20 45.37 -4.31 -41.92
N ALA A 21 45.94 -3.08 -41.97
CA ALA A 21 45.49 -2.01 -41.06
C ALA A 21 44.01 -1.62 -41.26
N VAL A 22 43.59 -1.53 -42.53
CA VAL A 22 42.16 -1.22 -42.85
C VAL A 22 41.23 -2.36 -42.38
N SER A 23 41.62 -3.63 -42.61
CA SER A 23 40.79 -4.75 -42.16
C SER A 23 40.72 -4.84 -40.64
N LEU A 24 41.82 -4.54 -39.95
CA LEU A 24 41.87 -4.52 -38.49
C LEU A 24 40.99 -3.39 -37.91
N LEU A 25 41.00 -2.22 -38.56
CA LEU A 25 40.15 -1.09 -38.22
C LEU A 25 38.68 -1.44 -38.41
N CYS A 26 38.29 -2.10 -39.50
CA CYS A 26 36.90 -2.55 -39.72
C CYS A 26 36.45 -3.55 -38.68
N VAL A 27 37.31 -4.48 -38.26
CA VAL A 27 36.98 -5.43 -37.19
C VAL A 27 36.78 -4.72 -35.85
N ILE A 28 37.63 -3.75 -35.51
CA ILE A 28 37.50 -2.99 -34.26
C ILE A 28 36.18 -2.19 -34.26
N ILE A 29 35.83 -1.53 -35.38
CA ILE A 29 34.57 -0.81 -35.51
C ILE A 29 33.37 -1.78 -35.38
N GLY A 30 33.44 -2.94 -36.04
CA GLY A 30 32.40 -3.97 -35.94
C GLY A 30 32.18 -4.45 -34.48
N VAL A 31 33.27 -4.73 -33.77
CA VAL A 31 33.24 -5.13 -32.35
C VAL A 31 32.68 -3.99 -31.48
N ALA A 32 33.06 -2.74 -31.73
CA ALA A 32 32.56 -1.59 -30.98
C ALA A 32 31.06 -1.40 -31.19
N ILE A 33 30.53 -1.60 -32.41
CA ILE A 33 29.09 -1.53 -32.70
C ILE A 33 28.33 -2.65 -31.97
N VAL A 34 28.84 -3.88 -32.01
CA VAL A 34 28.20 -5.02 -31.33
C VAL A 34 28.19 -4.84 -29.82
N LEU A 35 29.29 -4.41 -29.23
CA LEU A 35 29.34 -4.12 -27.78
C LEU A 35 28.45 -2.95 -27.42
N GLY A 36 28.43 -1.87 -28.18
CA GLY A 36 27.57 -0.71 -27.96
C GLY A 36 26.09 -1.08 -28.02
N SER A 37 25.68 -1.87 -29.02
CA SER A 37 24.32 -2.34 -29.15
C SER A 37 23.89 -3.27 -28.01
N ALA A 38 24.80 -4.14 -27.54
CA ALA A 38 24.56 -5.03 -26.42
C ALA A 38 24.41 -4.25 -25.09
N TYR A 39 25.20 -3.20 -24.87
CA TYR A 39 25.05 -2.30 -23.71
C TYR A 39 23.74 -1.55 -23.74
N TRP A 40 23.36 -1.03 -24.90
CA TRP A 40 22.10 -0.29 -25.06
C TRP A 40 20.87 -1.19 -24.88
N ALA A 41 20.90 -2.40 -25.40
CA ALA A 41 19.84 -3.39 -25.23
C ALA A 41 19.65 -3.82 -23.76
N ARG A 42 20.75 -3.96 -23.01
CA ARG A 42 20.70 -4.29 -21.57
C ARG A 42 20.10 -3.16 -20.74
N ASP A 43 20.44 -1.92 -21.01
CA ASP A 43 19.91 -0.75 -20.30
C ASP A 43 18.39 -0.57 -20.57
N GLN A 44 17.96 -0.80 -21.82
CA GLN A 44 16.52 -0.79 -22.17
C GLN A 44 15.75 -1.94 -21.49
N ALA A 45 16.31 -3.14 -21.47
CA ALA A 45 15.64 -4.28 -20.85
C ALA A 45 15.45 -4.10 -19.33
N GLN A 46 16.43 -3.51 -18.65
CA GLN A 46 16.32 -3.23 -17.22
C GLN A 46 15.30 -2.12 -16.92
N LYS A 47 15.20 -1.10 -17.76
CA LYS A 47 14.18 -0.04 -17.63
C LYS A 47 12.78 -0.59 -17.85
N ALA A 48 12.58 -1.42 -18.88
CA ALA A 48 11.27 -2.00 -19.18
C ALA A 48 10.74 -2.95 -18.09
N VAL A 49 11.64 -3.70 -17.42
CA VAL A 49 11.26 -4.56 -16.28
C VAL A 49 10.92 -3.73 -15.06
N ARG A 50 11.68 -2.67 -14.80
CA ARG A 50 11.44 -1.76 -13.67
C ARG A 50 10.13 -1.00 -13.80
N ASP A 51 9.83 -0.49 -14.99
CA ASP A 51 8.60 0.27 -15.27
C ASP A 51 7.35 -0.62 -15.20
N ARG A 52 7.43 -1.88 -15.63
CA ARG A 52 6.33 -2.84 -15.49
C ARG A 52 6.05 -3.19 -14.03
N SER A 53 7.09 -3.40 -13.23
CA SER A 53 6.94 -3.73 -11.81
C SER A 53 6.34 -2.56 -11.02
N VAL A 54 6.74 -1.32 -11.32
CA VAL A 54 6.19 -0.11 -10.69
C VAL A 54 4.74 0.13 -11.14
N SER A 55 4.42 -0.08 -12.42
CA SER A 55 3.05 0.09 -12.94
C SER A 55 2.08 -0.91 -12.32
N THR A 56 2.48 -2.18 -12.17
CA THR A 56 1.62 -3.21 -11.55
C THR A 56 1.41 -2.93 -10.07
N LEU A 57 2.45 -2.50 -9.34
CA LEU A 57 2.34 -2.09 -7.94
C LEU A 57 1.42 -0.87 -7.78
N ASN A 58 1.53 0.12 -8.66
CA ASN A 58 0.68 1.31 -8.61
C ASN A 58 -0.78 0.97 -8.88
N LEU A 59 -1.10 0.06 -9.82
CA LEU A 59 -2.47 -0.39 -10.06
C LEU A 59 -3.07 -1.12 -8.85
N VAL A 60 -2.28 -1.96 -8.18
CA VAL A 60 -2.73 -2.64 -6.95
C VAL A 60 -2.94 -1.64 -5.81
N ILE A 61 -2.03 -0.67 -5.65
CA ILE A 61 -2.17 0.39 -4.64
C ILE A 61 -3.37 1.28 -4.92
N GLU A 62 -3.62 1.65 -6.18
CA GLU A 62 -4.77 2.46 -6.59
C GLU A 62 -6.09 1.72 -6.36
N ASN A 63 -6.17 0.43 -6.68
CA ASN A 63 -7.35 -0.39 -6.41
C ASN A 63 -7.61 -0.52 -4.90
N LEU A 64 -6.58 -0.84 -4.10
CA LEU A 64 -6.72 -0.90 -2.64
C LEU A 64 -7.08 0.46 -2.04
N ARG A 65 -6.50 1.55 -2.56
CA ARG A 65 -6.84 2.91 -2.13
C ARG A 65 -8.28 3.25 -2.47
N GLY A 66 -8.78 2.83 -3.64
CA GLY A 66 -10.18 2.99 -4.04
C GLY A 66 -11.14 2.28 -3.09
N GLU A 67 -10.88 1.03 -2.80
CA GLU A 67 -11.71 0.23 -1.86
C GLU A 67 -11.67 0.77 -0.43
N LEU A 68 -10.49 1.17 0.06
CA LEU A 68 -10.35 1.70 1.42
C LEU A 68 -10.82 3.15 1.55
N SER A 69 -10.92 3.91 0.46
CA SER A 69 -11.27 5.34 0.51
C SER A 69 -12.67 5.58 1.11
N LYS A 70 -13.63 4.70 0.84
CA LYS A 70 -14.98 4.77 1.43
C LYS A 70 -14.94 4.66 2.96
N PHE A 71 -14.04 3.85 3.50
CA PHE A 71 -13.92 3.65 4.95
C PHE A 71 -13.15 4.77 5.67
N ILE A 72 -12.42 5.62 4.95
CA ILE A 72 -11.76 6.79 5.55
C ILE A 72 -12.79 7.83 6.02
N TYR A 73 -13.87 8.02 5.25
CA TYR A 73 -14.90 9.01 5.56
C TYR A 73 -16.06 8.46 6.40
N MET A 74 -16.28 7.16 6.35
CA MET A 74 -17.38 6.50 7.04
C MET A 74 -17.37 6.74 8.57
N PRO A 75 -16.25 6.59 9.30
CA PRO A 75 -16.26 6.83 10.74
C PRO A 75 -16.64 8.28 11.09
N LYS A 76 -16.26 9.23 10.24
CA LYS A 76 -16.61 10.64 10.41
C LYS A 76 -18.12 10.86 10.23
N VAL A 77 -18.73 10.22 9.23
CA VAL A 77 -20.18 10.30 9.00
C VAL A 77 -20.94 9.65 10.16
N LEU A 78 -20.52 8.45 10.55
CA LEU A 78 -21.13 7.76 11.67
C LEU A 78 -21.00 8.53 12.98
N SER A 79 -19.82 9.10 13.26
CA SER A 79 -19.60 9.87 14.49
C SER A 79 -20.46 11.14 14.62
N SER A 80 -21.12 11.58 13.54
CA SER A 80 -22.07 12.69 13.54
C SER A 80 -23.54 12.29 13.75
N LEU A 81 -23.82 10.99 13.92
CA LEU A 81 -25.15 10.53 14.28
C LEU A 81 -25.53 11.00 15.71
N GLU A 82 -26.67 11.61 15.83
CA GLU A 82 -27.13 12.22 17.11
C GLU A 82 -27.37 11.19 18.22
N ASN A 83 -27.66 9.94 17.87
CA ASN A 83 -27.90 8.86 18.82
C ASN A 83 -26.62 8.32 19.51
N LEU A 84 -25.46 8.44 18.91
CA LEU A 84 -24.22 7.89 19.47
C LEU A 84 -23.77 8.56 20.79
N PRO A 85 -23.76 9.90 20.93
CA PRO A 85 -23.46 10.53 22.20
C PRO A 85 -24.47 10.17 23.31
N HIS A 86 -25.74 10.00 22.95
CA HIS A 86 -26.78 9.59 23.90
C HIS A 86 -26.60 8.13 24.36
N ALA A 87 -26.20 7.24 23.43
CA ALA A 87 -25.90 5.86 23.78
C ALA A 87 -24.67 5.75 24.69
N LEU A 88 -23.63 6.55 24.45
CA LEU A 88 -22.45 6.62 25.32
C LEU A 88 -22.81 7.17 26.71
N ALA A 89 -23.70 8.14 26.80
CA ALA A 89 -24.20 8.68 28.10
C ALA A 89 -25.11 7.69 28.84
N ALA A 90 -25.82 6.84 28.09
CA ALA A 90 -26.69 5.79 28.62
C ALA A 90 -25.96 4.42 28.74
N ALA A 91 -24.64 4.41 28.72
CA ALA A 91 -23.83 3.20 28.86
C ALA A 91 -24.24 2.44 30.14
N GLY A 92 -24.91 1.31 29.97
CA GLY A 92 -25.51 0.52 31.06
C GLY A 92 -27.01 0.26 30.93
N ASN A 93 -27.69 0.86 29.95
CA ASN A 93 -29.07 0.50 29.64
C ASN A 93 -29.10 -0.54 28.50
N PRO A 94 -29.43 -1.82 28.77
CA PRO A 94 -29.38 -2.90 27.78
C PRO A 94 -30.25 -2.65 26.54
N ASP A 95 -31.40 -2.02 26.72
CA ASP A 95 -32.36 -1.76 25.62
C ASP A 95 -31.80 -0.73 24.61
N THR A 96 -31.11 0.29 25.11
CA THR A 96 -30.48 1.31 24.27
C THR A 96 -29.26 0.73 23.50
N ILE A 97 -28.49 -0.12 24.16
CA ILE A 97 -27.29 -0.77 23.59
C ILE A 97 -27.71 -1.79 22.53
N GLY A 98 -28.75 -2.61 22.80
CA GLY A 98 -29.22 -3.64 21.86
C GLY A 98 -29.70 -3.05 20.55
N GLY A 99 -30.53 -2.03 20.57
CA GLY A 99 -31.00 -1.35 19.37
C GLY A 99 -29.89 -0.69 18.55
N LEU A 100 -28.88 -0.14 19.23
CA LEU A 100 -27.72 0.44 18.55
C LEU A 100 -26.84 -0.65 17.90
N GLY A 101 -26.67 -1.80 18.56
CA GLY A 101 -25.93 -2.93 17.99
C GLY A 101 -26.53 -3.40 16.66
N GLU A 102 -27.87 -3.53 16.59
CA GLU A 102 -28.60 -3.89 15.37
C GLU A 102 -28.41 -2.83 14.26
N GLU A 103 -28.46 -1.55 14.62
CA GLU A 103 -28.24 -0.44 13.67
C GLU A 103 -26.81 -0.48 13.11
N LEU A 104 -25.79 -0.67 13.96
CA LEU A 104 -24.40 -0.82 13.55
C LEU A 104 -24.19 -2.05 12.68
N GLU A 105 -24.89 -3.15 12.96
CA GLU A 105 -24.81 -4.37 12.13
C GLU A 105 -25.40 -4.14 10.74
N GLN A 106 -26.52 -3.46 10.63
CA GLN A 106 -27.10 -3.11 9.35
C GLN A 106 -26.16 -2.21 8.52
N ILE A 107 -25.50 -1.25 9.18
CA ILE A 107 -24.51 -0.39 8.54
C ILE A 107 -23.28 -1.20 8.09
N ALA A 108 -22.77 -2.09 8.94
CA ALA A 108 -21.63 -2.94 8.62
C ALA A 108 -21.92 -3.81 7.40
N ASN A 109 -23.06 -4.49 7.38
CA ASN A 109 -23.51 -5.35 6.28
C ASN A 109 -23.68 -4.57 4.96
N THR A 110 -24.21 -3.36 5.03
CA THR A 110 -24.42 -2.51 3.83
C THR A 110 -23.11 -1.94 3.29
N SER A 111 -22.18 -1.60 4.16
CA SER A 111 -20.93 -0.97 3.80
C SER A 111 -19.83 -1.96 3.41
N GLY A 112 -19.96 -3.22 3.84
CA GLY A 112 -18.93 -4.24 3.72
C GLY A 112 -17.84 -4.11 4.78
N ALA A 113 -18.13 -3.43 5.91
CA ALA A 113 -17.26 -3.46 7.08
C ALA A 113 -17.37 -4.83 7.75
N LYS A 114 -16.27 -5.33 8.31
CA LYS A 114 -16.26 -6.57 9.09
C LYS A 114 -16.96 -6.37 10.43
N ALA A 115 -16.64 -5.27 11.09
CA ALA A 115 -17.24 -4.88 12.36
C ALA A 115 -17.21 -3.36 12.55
N ILE A 116 -18.18 -2.85 13.32
CA ILE A 116 -18.25 -1.46 13.77
C ILE A 116 -18.45 -1.49 15.28
N HIS A 117 -17.58 -0.77 16.00
CA HIS A 117 -17.62 -0.70 17.46
C HIS A 117 -17.81 0.74 17.92
N LEU A 118 -18.70 0.96 18.85
CA LEU A 118 -18.78 2.19 19.64
C LEU A 118 -18.06 1.96 20.96
N VAL A 119 -17.04 2.75 21.21
CA VAL A 119 -16.11 2.59 22.33
C VAL A 119 -16.15 3.84 23.20
N ASP A 120 -16.18 3.68 24.52
CA ASP A 120 -16.10 4.78 25.48
C ASP A 120 -14.70 5.37 25.55
N ARG A 121 -14.49 6.38 26.40
CA ARG A 121 -13.17 7.03 26.57
C ARG A 121 -12.12 6.13 27.24
N ASP A 122 -12.58 5.12 27.97
CA ASP A 122 -11.73 4.20 28.73
C ASP A 122 -11.32 2.99 27.88
N GLY A 123 -11.88 2.87 26.65
CA GLY A 123 -11.54 1.81 25.71
C GLY A 123 -12.45 0.58 25.81
N HIS A 124 -13.61 0.69 26.48
CA HIS A 124 -14.59 -0.38 26.54
C HIS A 124 -15.59 -0.25 25.38
N ALA A 125 -15.86 -1.36 24.71
CA ALA A 125 -16.91 -1.41 23.70
C ALA A 125 -18.28 -1.30 24.38
N ILE A 126 -19.06 -0.30 23.98
CA ILE A 126 -20.45 -0.06 24.47
C ILE A 126 -21.45 -0.76 23.55
N ALA A 127 -21.20 -0.71 22.23
CA ALA A 127 -22.00 -1.43 21.24
C ALA A 127 -21.11 -1.92 20.12
N THR A 128 -21.46 -3.07 19.54
CA THR A 128 -20.74 -3.65 18.42
C THR A 128 -21.71 -4.24 17.41
N SER A 129 -21.33 -4.21 16.13
CA SER A 129 -22.09 -4.89 15.08
C SER A 129 -21.86 -6.39 15.17
N GLY A 130 -22.95 -7.17 15.29
CA GLY A 130 -22.92 -8.63 15.15
C GLY A 130 -22.34 -9.41 16.31
N GLY A 131 -22.21 -8.83 17.51
CA GLY A 131 -21.63 -9.55 18.64
C GLY A 131 -22.01 -8.99 20.03
N ASP A 132 -21.54 -9.69 21.06
CA ASP A 132 -21.61 -9.21 22.44
C ASP A 132 -20.45 -8.24 22.69
N PRO A 133 -20.70 -6.96 23.04
CA PRO A 133 -19.65 -5.99 23.36
C PRO A 133 -18.68 -6.49 24.44
N MET A 134 -19.17 -7.29 25.37
CA MET A 134 -18.36 -7.87 26.46
C MET A 134 -17.42 -8.98 25.96
N ALA A 135 -17.82 -9.76 24.96
CA ALA A 135 -17.00 -10.83 24.38
C ALA A 135 -15.88 -10.29 23.49
N GLU A 136 -16.10 -9.12 22.88
CA GLU A 136 -15.12 -8.43 22.03
C GLU A 136 -14.33 -7.34 22.77
N SER A 137 -14.34 -7.34 24.11
CA SER A 137 -13.57 -6.36 24.90
C SER A 137 -12.07 -6.56 24.75
N HIS A 138 -11.59 -6.37 23.54
CA HIS A 138 -10.20 -6.00 23.31
C HIS A 138 -10.01 -4.65 23.98
N ALA A 139 -8.96 -4.51 24.76
CA ALA A 139 -8.64 -3.24 25.39
C ALA A 139 -8.26 -2.23 24.29
N PHE A 140 -9.27 -1.59 23.66
CA PHE A 140 -9.06 -0.54 22.65
C PHE A 140 -8.16 0.57 23.17
N ALA A 141 -8.10 0.76 24.49
CA ALA A 141 -7.27 1.76 25.15
C ALA A 141 -5.80 1.72 24.74
N ASP A 142 -5.26 0.53 24.49
CA ASP A 142 -3.84 0.35 24.13
C ASP A 142 -3.58 0.54 22.64
N GLU A 143 -4.63 0.61 21.83
CA GLU A 143 -4.52 0.66 20.39
C GLU A 143 -4.12 2.08 19.88
N PRO A 144 -3.14 2.18 18.98
CA PRO A 144 -2.67 3.46 18.47
C PRO A 144 -3.78 4.29 17.80
N TYR A 145 -4.65 3.64 17.01
CA TYR A 145 -5.75 4.31 16.31
C TYR A 145 -6.82 4.87 17.26
N PHE A 146 -7.05 4.20 18.39
CA PHE A 146 -7.96 4.68 19.42
C PHE A 146 -7.41 5.94 20.11
N ARG A 147 -6.13 5.91 20.49
CA ARG A 147 -5.45 7.07 21.08
C ARG A 147 -5.41 8.28 20.14
N ASP A 148 -5.21 8.06 18.84
CA ASP A 148 -5.29 9.13 17.85
C ASP A 148 -6.69 9.75 17.78
N ALA A 149 -7.73 8.92 17.80
CA ALA A 149 -9.13 9.38 17.81
C ALA A 149 -9.46 10.19 19.06
N LEU A 150 -8.99 9.79 20.25
CA LEU A 150 -9.16 10.56 21.48
C LEU A 150 -8.45 11.93 21.44
N GLN A 151 -7.44 12.08 20.57
CA GLN A 151 -6.78 13.39 20.33
C GLN A 151 -7.49 14.20 19.22
N GLY A 152 -8.63 13.74 18.73
CA GLY A 152 -9.42 14.42 17.72
C GLY A 152 -8.96 14.18 16.28
N ARG A 153 -8.03 13.26 16.04
CA ARG A 153 -7.52 12.87 14.72
C ARG A 153 -8.22 11.62 14.20
N LEU A 154 -8.16 11.39 12.91
CA LEU A 154 -8.55 10.11 12.32
C LEU A 154 -7.46 9.08 12.66
N GLY A 155 -7.80 8.09 13.47
CA GLY A 155 -6.95 6.94 13.77
C GLY A 155 -6.98 5.92 12.62
N ARG A 156 -5.83 5.35 12.30
CA ARG A 156 -5.70 4.30 11.28
C ARG A 156 -4.65 3.30 11.70
N HIS A 157 -4.96 2.01 11.55
CA HIS A 157 -4.02 0.96 11.86
C HIS A 157 -4.25 -0.25 10.97
N PHE A 158 -3.17 -0.86 10.52
CA PHE A 158 -3.20 -2.13 9.82
C PHE A 158 -2.69 -3.21 10.75
N SER A 159 -3.46 -4.28 10.92
CA SER A 159 -3.09 -5.42 11.75
C SER A 159 -3.22 -6.71 10.96
N VAL A 160 -2.35 -7.67 11.29
CA VAL A 160 -2.43 -9.04 10.82
C VAL A 160 -2.70 -9.91 12.03
N GLY A 161 -3.85 -10.57 12.05
CA GLY A 161 -4.22 -11.47 13.15
C GLY A 161 -3.19 -12.56 13.33
N THR A 162 -2.70 -12.72 14.55
CA THR A 162 -1.62 -13.69 14.89
C THR A 162 -2.05 -15.14 14.71
N GLN A 163 -3.33 -15.43 14.89
CA GLN A 163 -3.90 -16.80 14.78
C GLN A 163 -4.66 -17.00 13.45
N SER A 164 -5.53 -16.06 13.08
CA SER A 164 -6.35 -16.17 11.88
C SER A 164 -5.61 -15.83 10.57
N ARG A 165 -4.46 -15.15 10.66
CA ARG A 165 -3.76 -14.53 9.52
C ARG A 165 -4.62 -13.56 8.70
N GLU A 166 -5.77 -13.19 9.21
CA GLU A 166 -6.65 -12.19 8.59
C GLU A 166 -5.98 -10.83 8.63
N ARG A 167 -6.10 -10.13 7.52
CA ARG A 167 -5.58 -8.77 7.38
C ARG A 167 -6.72 -7.81 7.63
N SER A 168 -6.62 -7.05 8.71
CA SER A 168 -7.65 -6.08 9.07
C SER A 168 -7.09 -4.67 9.06
N TYR A 169 -7.90 -3.76 8.56
CA TYR A 169 -7.64 -2.33 8.64
C TYR A 169 -8.64 -1.69 9.60
N PHE A 170 -8.12 -0.88 10.51
CA PHE A 170 -8.92 -0.18 11.52
C PHE A 170 -8.94 1.31 11.22
N PHE A 171 -10.14 1.89 11.26
CA PHE A 171 -10.38 3.33 11.16
C PHE A 171 -11.14 3.79 12.40
N ALA A 172 -10.65 4.81 13.08
CA ALA A 172 -11.24 5.33 14.30
C ALA A 172 -11.48 6.83 14.20
N HIS A 173 -12.65 7.29 14.66
CA HIS A 173 -13.00 8.71 14.67
C HIS A 173 -13.66 9.08 16.01
N PRO A 174 -13.37 10.27 16.58
CA PRO A 174 -13.99 10.69 17.83
C PRO A 174 -15.46 10.96 17.67
N VAL A 175 -16.26 10.48 18.63
CA VAL A 175 -17.66 10.87 18.84
C VAL A 175 -17.65 12.05 19.78
N ARG A 176 -18.40 13.12 19.44
CA ARG A 176 -18.37 14.38 20.17
C ARG A 176 -19.74 14.81 20.66
N THR A 177 -19.76 15.43 21.82
CA THR A 177 -20.88 16.25 22.30
C THR A 177 -20.39 17.68 22.43
N GLY A 178 -20.80 18.56 21.53
CA GLY A 178 -20.25 19.89 21.43
C GLY A 178 -18.73 19.89 21.10
N LYS A 179 -17.91 20.32 22.07
CA LYS A 179 -16.45 20.33 21.91
C LYS A 179 -15.76 19.11 22.55
N ASP A 180 -16.46 18.38 23.39
CA ASP A 180 -15.90 17.27 24.16
C ASP A 180 -15.98 15.96 23.40
N ILE A 181 -14.91 15.18 23.48
CA ILE A 181 -14.89 13.81 22.96
C ILE A 181 -15.46 12.89 24.02
N VAL A 182 -16.57 12.22 23.72
CA VAL A 182 -17.28 11.33 24.64
C VAL A 182 -17.01 9.86 24.39
N GLY A 183 -16.48 9.52 23.22
CA GLY A 183 -16.13 8.16 22.83
C GLY A 183 -15.49 8.14 21.44
N VAL A 184 -15.35 6.95 20.89
CA VAL A 184 -14.73 6.70 19.59
C VAL A 184 -15.57 5.67 18.83
N ILE A 185 -15.81 5.92 17.55
CA ILE A 185 -16.32 4.90 16.62
C ILE A 185 -15.17 4.25 15.90
N VAL A 186 -15.12 2.93 15.91
CA VAL A 186 -14.07 2.12 15.26
C VAL A 186 -14.71 1.25 14.18
N ILE A 187 -14.14 1.26 12.99
CA ILE A 187 -14.56 0.42 11.87
C ILE A 187 -13.42 -0.53 11.54
N GLN A 188 -13.71 -1.81 11.54
CA GLN A 188 -12.80 -2.87 11.09
C GLN A 188 -13.18 -3.30 9.68
N VAL A 189 -12.21 -3.37 8.80
CA VAL A 189 -12.35 -3.85 7.41
C VAL A 189 -11.39 -5.00 7.20
N GLU A 190 -11.86 -6.09 6.62
CA GLU A 190 -11.03 -7.22 6.21
C GLU A 190 -10.54 -7.02 4.77
N LEU A 191 -9.28 -7.43 4.49
CA LEU A 191 -8.61 -7.29 3.19
C LEU A 191 -8.27 -8.64 2.56
#